data_e6760773b9c25079383a7d86ab3221f4
#
_entry.id   e6760773b9c25079383a7d86ab3221f4
#
_cell.length_a   1.000
_cell.length_b   1.000
_cell.length_c   1.000
_cell.angle_alpha   90.00
_cell.angle_beta   90.00
_cell.angle_gamma   90.00
#
_symmetry.space_group_name_H-M   'P 1'
#
loop_
_entity.id
_entity.type
_entity.pdbx_description
1 polymer ?
#
loop_
_entity_poly.entity_id
_entity_poly.type
_entity_poly.pdbx_seq_one_letter_code
_entity_poly.pdbx_strand_id
1 'polypeptide(L)'
;MLYFCIPSYNEAQTVGLLIWRLRKVFQEQPREYEVLVYDDGSTDATAETLAPYHKVMPLTVLGGTHLGYAHAVDALCREASRRTRYPRRDAVVVLQADFTDQPEHLPELIKRFDGGADIVVAERPADPPNVPPPVRTLRRVAPWLTRPFVSVAGVRDPFGALRLYRVSVIRDLIKELGDTPLLQGEGWAANVDLLLRAAPHARRIETVELAPRYDVRSRETRVRTWSDALALLRFARGARGRSVRAARA
;
A
#
# COMPACT_ATOMS: atom_id res chain seq x y z
N MET A 1 7.22 3.61 -16.16
CA MET A 1 7.77 4.02 -14.84
C MET A 1 6.94 3.43 -13.71
N LEU A 2 7.58 2.89 -12.69
CA LEU A 2 6.94 2.43 -11.46
C LEU A 2 7.39 3.33 -10.31
N TYR A 3 6.46 3.84 -9.52
CA TYR A 3 6.73 4.64 -8.32
C TYR A 3 6.45 3.79 -7.08
N PHE A 4 7.49 3.37 -6.37
CA PHE A 4 7.37 2.63 -5.11
C PHE A 4 7.18 3.61 -3.96
N CYS A 5 5.96 3.69 -3.47
CA CYS A 5 5.55 4.56 -2.39
C CYS A 5 5.65 3.82 -1.06
N ILE A 6 6.66 4.17 -0.26
CA ILE A 6 7.02 3.47 0.98
C ILE A 6 6.83 4.41 2.17
N PRO A 7 5.70 4.36 2.89
CA PRO A 7 5.55 5.04 4.16
C PRO A 7 6.43 4.36 5.22
N SER A 8 7.22 5.14 5.94
CA SER A 8 8.18 4.65 6.92
C SER A 8 8.08 5.44 8.23
N TYR A 9 8.09 4.74 9.37
CA TYR A 9 8.19 5.34 10.70
C TYR A 9 8.89 4.38 11.63
N ASN A 10 10.10 4.73 12.11
CA ASN A 10 10.93 3.88 12.96
C ASN A 10 11.12 2.47 12.36
N GLU A 11 11.70 2.42 11.16
CA GLU A 11 11.94 1.18 10.39
C GLU A 11 13.43 1.04 10.00
N ALA A 12 14.37 1.58 10.80
CA ALA A 12 15.80 1.53 10.54
C ALA A 12 16.31 0.10 10.27
N GLN A 13 15.74 -0.92 10.93
CA GLN A 13 16.15 -2.31 10.80
C GLN A 13 15.67 -2.98 9.50
N THR A 14 14.62 -2.47 8.87
CA THR A 14 13.95 -3.14 7.74
C THR A 14 14.02 -2.35 6.43
N VAL A 15 13.96 -1.02 6.49
CA VAL A 15 13.85 -0.18 5.31
C VAL A 15 15.05 -0.33 4.35
N GLY A 16 16.27 -0.42 4.89
CA GLY A 16 17.49 -0.63 4.09
C GLY A 16 17.47 -1.96 3.34
N LEU A 17 17.09 -3.05 4.03
CA LEU A 17 16.95 -4.38 3.42
C LEU A 17 15.86 -4.38 2.34
N LEU A 18 14.71 -3.74 2.60
CA LEU A 18 13.61 -3.61 1.64
C LEU A 18 14.09 -2.95 0.35
N ILE A 19 14.75 -1.81 0.46
CA ILE A 19 15.25 -1.04 -0.68
C ILE A 19 16.33 -1.81 -1.45
N TRP A 20 17.23 -2.49 -0.73
CA TRP A 20 18.25 -3.34 -1.35
C TRP A 20 17.62 -4.50 -2.15
N ARG A 21 16.64 -5.19 -1.57
CA ARG A 21 15.90 -6.27 -2.24
C ARG A 21 15.13 -5.75 -3.46
N LEU A 22 14.48 -4.62 -3.34
CA LEU A 22 13.78 -3.98 -4.44
C LEU A 22 14.75 -3.68 -5.61
N ARG A 23 15.92 -3.11 -5.31
CA ARG A 23 16.96 -2.91 -6.32
C ARG A 23 17.36 -4.21 -6.99
N LYS A 24 17.55 -5.29 -6.23
CA LYS A 24 17.92 -6.61 -6.76
C LYS A 24 16.88 -7.15 -7.74
N VAL A 25 15.59 -7.07 -7.41
CA VAL A 25 14.51 -7.50 -8.30
C VAL A 25 14.57 -6.77 -9.64
N PHE A 26 14.83 -5.46 -9.64
CA PHE A 26 14.90 -4.68 -10.89
C PHE A 26 16.26 -4.71 -11.60
N GLN A 27 17.28 -5.27 -10.98
CA GLN A 27 18.51 -5.70 -11.69
C GLN A 27 18.28 -7.00 -12.47
N GLU A 28 17.49 -7.92 -11.93
CA GLU A 28 17.16 -9.20 -12.58
C GLU A 28 16.07 -9.05 -13.65
N GLN A 29 15.12 -8.11 -13.42
CA GLN A 29 14.03 -7.79 -14.34
C GLN A 29 14.01 -6.29 -14.64
N PRO A 30 14.84 -5.81 -15.57
CA PRO A 30 15.04 -4.38 -15.80
C PRO A 30 13.74 -3.65 -16.16
N ARG A 31 13.40 -2.63 -15.39
CA ARG A 31 12.27 -1.74 -15.61
C ARG A 31 12.57 -0.38 -15.00
N GLU A 32 12.08 0.67 -15.60
CA GLU A 32 12.19 2.02 -15.04
C GLU A 32 11.35 2.13 -13.77
N TYR A 33 11.99 2.56 -12.69
CA TYR A 33 11.34 2.77 -11.40
C TYR A 33 11.95 3.95 -10.65
N GLU A 34 11.20 4.45 -9.68
CA GLU A 34 11.64 5.41 -8.69
C GLU A 34 11.09 5.00 -7.32
N VAL A 35 11.92 5.12 -6.27
CA VAL A 35 11.52 4.85 -4.90
C VAL A 35 11.25 6.17 -4.21
N LEU A 36 10.03 6.32 -3.70
CA LEU A 36 9.58 7.44 -2.90
C LEU A 36 9.36 6.93 -1.48
N VAL A 37 10.18 7.36 -0.54
CA VAL A 37 10.00 7.06 0.88
C VAL A 37 9.45 8.29 1.57
N TYR A 38 8.42 8.14 2.39
CA TYR A 38 7.98 9.18 3.30
C TYR A 38 8.41 8.79 4.72
N ASP A 39 9.39 9.52 5.26
CA ASP A 39 9.80 9.38 6.66
C ASP A 39 8.87 10.23 7.53
N ASP A 40 7.96 9.55 8.22
CA ASP A 40 6.92 10.17 9.03
C ASP A 40 7.44 10.58 10.42
N GLY A 41 8.57 11.30 10.43
CA GLY A 41 9.20 11.81 11.65
C GLY A 41 9.82 10.71 12.52
N SER A 42 10.57 9.79 11.90
CA SER A 42 11.28 8.75 12.65
C SER A 42 12.25 9.33 13.68
N THR A 43 12.34 8.66 14.82
CA THR A 43 13.22 8.99 15.95
C THR A 43 14.38 8.01 16.11
N ASP A 44 14.43 6.99 15.25
CA ASP A 44 15.51 6.02 15.15
C ASP A 44 16.45 6.35 13.97
N ALA A 45 17.37 5.47 13.64
CA ALA A 45 18.34 5.61 12.55
C ALA A 45 17.73 5.38 11.14
N THR A 46 16.41 5.58 10.93
CA THR A 46 15.77 5.36 9.63
C THR A 46 16.35 6.28 8.54
N ALA A 47 16.49 7.57 8.82
CA ALA A 47 17.04 8.54 7.87
C ALA A 47 18.50 8.24 7.50
N GLU A 48 19.32 7.90 8.49
CA GLU A 48 20.73 7.52 8.29
C GLU A 48 20.86 6.23 7.47
N THR A 49 19.94 5.28 7.68
CA THR A 49 19.88 4.02 6.91
C THR A 49 19.54 4.27 5.44
N LEU A 50 18.70 5.26 5.15
CA LEU A 50 18.30 5.62 3.79
C LEU A 50 19.37 6.42 3.02
N ALA A 51 20.15 7.21 3.73
CA ALA A 51 21.11 8.16 3.12
C ALA A 51 22.07 7.55 2.09
N PRO A 52 22.68 6.37 2.28
CA PRO A 52 23.58 5.78 1.28
C PRO A 52 22.90 5.41 -0.05
N TYR A 53 21.60 5.11 -0.03
CA TYR A 53 20.89 4.61 -1.20
C TYR A 53 20.63 5.67 -2.27
N HIS A 54 20.60 6.96 -1.90
CA HIS A 54 20.50 8.08 -2.87
C HIS A 54 21.59 8.06 -3.94
N LYS A 55 22.77 7.49 -3.64
CA LYS A 55 23.91 7.45 -4.55
C LYS A 55 23.84 6.28 -5.54
N VAL A 56 23.03 5.27 -5.25
CA VAL A 56 23.08 3.97 -5.97
C VAL A 56 21.77 3.58 -6.64
N MET A 57 20.70 4.35 -6.42
CA MET A 57 19.39 4.12 -7.03
C MET A 57 18.54 5.40 -7.04
N PRO A 58 17.51 5.47 -7.89
CA PRO A 58 16.58 6.60 -7.90
C PRO A 58 15.69 6.58 -6.66
N LEU A 59 16.16 7.17 -5.57
CA LEU A 59 15.48 7.29 -4.30
C LEU A 59 15.23 8.75 -3.96
N THR A 60 14.01 9.09 -3.57
CA THR A 60 13.65 10.37 -2.97
C THR A 60 13.05 10.10 -1.58
N VAL A 61 13.56 10.77 -0.57
CA VAL A 61 13.00 10.76 0.78
C VAL A 61 12.26 12.08 1.00
N LEU A 62 10.98 11.95 1.30
CA LEU A 62 10.10 13.00 1.77
C LEU A 62 9.89 12.81 3.26
N GLY A 63 9.44 13.81 3.97
CA GLY A 63 9.10 13.62 5.37
C GLY A 63 9.08 14.90 6.17
N GLY A 64 8.89 14.76 7.45
CA GLY A 64 8.79 15.87 8.39
C GLY A 64 8.22 15.42 9.72
N THR A 65 7.20 16.12 10.19
CA THR A 65 6.50 15.83 11.43
C THR A 65 5.70 14.53 11.32
N HIS A 66 5.58 13.78 12.40
CA HIS A 66 4.75 12.57 12.46
C HIS A 66 3.26 12.91 12.31
N LEU A 67 2.70 12.56 11.17
CA LEU A 67 1.28 12.81 10.80
C LEU A 67 0.50 11.52 10.54
N GLY A 68 1.16 10.39 10.60
CA GLY A 68 0.58 9.06 10.49
C GLY A 68 0.57 8.47 9.07
N TYR A 69 0.26 7.18 9.03
CA TYR A 69 0.34 6.34 7.84
C TYR A 69 -0.49 6.89 6.65
N ALA A 70 -1.72 7.32 6.92
CA ALA A 70 -2.60 7.82 5.85
C ALA A 70 -2.03 9.08 5.19
N HIS A 71 -1.47 10.00 5.98
CA HIS A 71 -0.82 11.19 5.45
C HIS A 71 0.40 10.83 4.59
N ALA A 72 1.24 9.93 5.07
CA ALA A 72 2.42 9.49 4.33
C ALA A 72 2.06 8.89 2.96
N VAL A 73 1.04 8.02 2.91
CA VAL A 73 0.56 7.42 1.65
C VAL A 73 -0.06 8.48 0.73
N ASP A 74 -0.86 9.42 1.26
CA ASP A 74 -1.43 10.54 0.48
C ASP A 74 -0.32 11.37 -0.16
N ALA A 75 0.66 11.82 0.61
CA ALA A 75 1.78 12.61 0.13
C ALA A 75 2.57 11.89 -0.97
N LEU A 76 2.85 10.60 -0.78
CA LEU A 76 3.55 9.76 -1.76
C LEU A 76 2.76 9.60 -3.06
N CYS A 77 1.46 9.35 -2.98
CA CYS A 77 0.60 9.20 -4.16
C CYS A 77 0.50 10.52 -4.95
N ARG A 78 0.38 11.66 -4.26
CA ARG A 78 0.38 12.99 -4.88
C ARG A 78 1.71 13.30 -5.55
N GLU A 79 2.82 12.99 -4.89
CA GLU A 79 4.16 13.20 -5.44
C GLU A 79 4.40 12.32 -6.68
N ALA A 80 4.06 11.05 -6.66
CA ALA A 80 4.13 10.17 -7.83
C ALA A 80 3.26 10.71 -8.98
N SER A 81 2.04 11.18 -8.68
CA SER A 81 1.15 11.79 -9.67
C SER A 81 1.72 13.08 -10.26
N ARG A 82 2.49 13.87 -9.50
CA ARG A 82 3.15 15.09 -9.96
C ARG A 82 4.32 14.77 -10.88
N ARG A 83 5.11 13.74 -10.58
CA ARG A 83 6.32 13.35 -11.34
C ARG A 83 6.03 12.68 -12.66
N THR A 84 4.93 11.93 -12.77
CA THR A 84 4.64 11.15 -13.98
C THR A 84 4.36 12.01 -15.19
N ARG A 85 4.96 11.61 -16.32
CA ARG A 85 4.62 12.15 -17.66
C ARG A 85 3.56 11.32 -18.37
N TYR A 86 3.42 10.05 -18.02
CA TYR A 86 2.58 9.08 -18.72
C TYR A 86 1.61 8.36 -17.76
N PRO A 87 0.59 9.06 -17.21
CA PRO A 87 -0.24 8.52 -16.12
C PRO A 87 -1.00 7.23 -16.49
N ARG A 88 -1.24 6.99 -17.78
CA ARG A 88 -1.86 5.74 -18.26
C ARG A 88 -0.88 4.57 -18.40
N ARG A 89 0.43 4.81 -18.37
CA ARG A 89 1.50 3.81 -18.50
C ARG A 89 2.24 3.56 -17.21
N ASP A 90 2.21 4.54 -16.32
CA ASP A 90 2.93 4.53 -15.07
C ASP A 90 2.05 4.01 -13.94
N ALA A 91 2.68 3.45 -12.91
CA ALA A 91 1.98 2.93 -11.75
C ALA A 91 2.60 3.40 -10.43
N VAL A 92 1.74 3.56 -9.43
CA VAL A 92 2.09 3.68 -8.01
C VAL A 92 1.98 2.31 -7.37
N VAL A 93 3.01 1.90 -6.64
CA VAL A 93 3.01 0.68 -5.84
C VAL A 93 3.17 1.07 -4.37
N VAL A 94 2.15 0.85 -3.57
CA VAL A 94 2.22 1.08 -2.11
C VAL A 94 2.81 -0.17 -1.47
N LEU A 95 3.90 0.00 -0.72
CA LEU A 95 4.65 -1.07 -0.08
C LEU A 95 5.07 -0.64 1.32
N GLN A 96 4.79 -1.45 2.34
CA GLN A 96 5.17 -1.12 3.72
C GLN A 96 6.67 -1.32 3.97
N ALA A 97 7.27 -0.43 4.78
CA ALA A 97 8.69 -0.49 5.12
C ALA A 97 9.07 -1.65 6.06
N ASP A 98 8.10 -2.34 6.67
CA ASP A 98 8.31 -3.37 7.69
C ASP A 98 8.71 -4.76 7.14
N PHE A 99 8.92 -4.85 5.83
CA PHE A 99 9.33 -6.06 5.15
C PHE A 99 8.33 -7.23 5.23
N THR A 100 7.07 -6.99 5.61
CA THR A 100 6.03 -8.02 5.61
C THR A 100 5.69 -8.46 4.17
N ASP A 101 5.62 -7.50 3.26
CA ASP A 101 5.43 -7.75 1.82
C ASP A 101 6.79 -7.81 1.13
N GLN A 102 7.03 -8.88 0.37
CA GLN A 102 8.34 -9.16 -0.23
C GLN A 102 8.48 -8.50 -1.61
N PRO A 103 9.58 -7.76 -1.89
CA PRO A 103 9.83 -7.20 -3.22
C PRO A 103 9.84 -8.25 -4.34
N GLU A 104 10.20 -9.49 -4.04
CA GLU A 104 10.20 -10.62 -4.97
C GLU A 104 8.80 -10.96 -5.52
N HIS A 105 7.75 -10.50 -4.87
CA HIS A 105 6.36 -10.64 -5.34
C HIS A 105 5.94 -9.56 -6.35
N LEU A 106 6.69 -8.47 -6.47
CA LEU A 106 6.33 -7.36 -7.35
C LEU A 106 6.16 -7.75 -8.82
N PRO A 107 6.96 -8.67 -9.40
CA PRO A 107 6.77 -9.12 -10.78
C PRO A 107 5.36 -9.65 -11.06
N GLU A 108 4.72 -10.32 -10.09
CA GLU A 108 3.35 -10.82 -10.25
C GLU A 108 2.30 -9.69 -10.33
N LEU A 109 2.46 -8.63 -9.52
CA LEU A 109 1.59 -7.45 -9.61
C LEU A 109 1.79 -6.72 -10.95
N ILE A 110 3.06 -6.57 -11.34
CA ILE A 110 3.44 -5.88 -12.58
C ILE A 110 2.89 -6.62 -13.79
N LYS A 111 2.95 -7.96 -13.80
CA LYS A 111 2.39 -8.81 -14.86
C LYS A 111 0.88 -8.57 -15.05
N ARG A 112 0.11 -8.44 -13.96
CA ARG A 112 -1.33 -8.10 -14.01
C ARG A 112 -1.55 -6.68 -14.55
N PHE A 113 -0.74 -5.74 -14.11
CA PHE A 113 -0.78 -4.36 -14.59
C PHE A 113 -0.47 -4.27 -16.09
N ASP A 114 0.55 -4.98 -16.57
CA ASP A 114 0.90 -5.05 -17.99
C ASP A 114 -0.20 -5.76 -18.82
N GLY A 115 -0.91 -6.70 -18.19
CA GLY A 115 -2.13 -7.33 -18.74
C GLY A 115 -3.35 -6.40 -18.78
N GLY A 116 -3.22 -5.15 -18.36
CA GLY A 116 -4.25 -4.12 -18.49
C GLY A 116 -5.07 -3.84 -17.22
N ALA A 117 -4.70 -4.39 -16.07
CA ALA A 117 -5.32 -4.02 -14.81
C ALA A 117 -5.00 -2.56 -14.46
N ASP A 118 -5.97 -1.85 -13.90
CA ASP A 118 -5.79 -0.49 -13.39
C ASP A 118 -5.46 -0.48 -11.90
N ILE A 119 -5.98 -1.46 -11.17
CA ILE A 119 -5.64 -1.72 -9.78
C ILE A 119 -5.30 -3.21 -9.65
N VAL A 120 -4.19 -3.52 -8.98
CA VAL A 120 -3.84 -4.88 -8.59
C VAL A 120 -3.72 -4.94 -7.06
N VAL A 121 -4.53 -5.80 -6.44
CA VAL A 121 -4.56 -5.99 -4.99
C VAL A 121 -3.84 -7.28 -4.63
N ALA A 122 -2.81 -7.18 -3.79
CA ALA A 122 -2.21 -8.36 -3.19
C ALA A 122 -3.13 -8.88 -2.07
N GLU A 123 -3.70 -10.05 -2.28
CA GLU A 123 -4.50 -10.77 -1.29
C GLU A 123 -3.64 -11.78 -0.54
N ARG A 124 -3.93 -11.95 0.72
CA ARG A 124 -3.22 -12.90 1.56
C ARG A 124 -3.91 -14.25 1.52
N PRO A 125 -3.16 -15.38 1.42
CA PRO A 125 -3.72 -16.71 1.56
C PRO A 125 -4.38 -16.87 2.95
N ALA A 126 -5.26 -17.86 3.08
CA ALA A 126 -6.10 -18.01 4.25
C ALA A 126 -5.32 -18.05 5.58
N ASP A 127 -4.23 -18.80 5.66
CA ASP A 127 -3.42 -18.94 6.87
C ASP A 127 -1.92 -19.04 6.53
N PRO A 128 -1.22 -17.92 6.33
CA PRO A 128 0.24 -17.96 6.20
C PRO A 128 0.87 -18.37 7.54
N PRO A 129 2.00 -19.08 7.51
CA PRO A 129 2.71 -19.46 8.72
C PRO A 129 3.19 -18.22 9.51
N ASN A 130 3.38 -18.36 10.81
CA ASN A 130 3.99 -17.35 11.70
C ASN A 130 3.23 -16.01 11.78
N VAL A 131 1.93 -15.99 11.54
CA VAL A 131 1.11 -14.78 11.72
C VAL A 131 1.01 -14.44 13.22
N PRO A 132 1.39 -13.22 13.64
CA PRO A 132 1.23 -12.78 15.01
C PRO A 132 -0.24 -12.92 15.49
N PRO A 133 -0.49 -13.37 16.73
CA PRO A 133 -1.85 -13.60 17.25
C PRO A 133 -2.80 -12.39 17.08
N PRO A 134 -2.39 -11.12 17.36
CA PRO A 134 -3.25 -9.97 17.14
C PRO A 134 -3.68 -9.80 15.68
N VAL A 135 -2.76 -10.02 14.73
CA VAL A 135 -3.04 -9.94 13.29
C VAL A 135 -3.98 -11.06 12.87
N ARG A 136 -3.74 -12.29 13.34
CA ARG A 136 -4.58 -13.46 13.05
C ARG A 136 -6.03 -13.23 13.50
N THR A 137 -6.22 -12.74 14.72
CA THR A 137 -7.54 -12.44 15.28
C THR A 137 -8.22 -11.35 14.48
N LEU A 138 -7.53 -10.24 14.20
CA LEU A 138 -8.10 -9.13 13.43
C LEU A 138 -8.49 -9.58 12.01
N ARG A 139 -7.68 -10.40 11.34
CA ARG A 139 -8.00 -10.96 10.02
C ARG A 139 -9.28 -11.79 9.98
N ARG A 140 -9.56 -12.52 11.05
CA ARG A 140 -10.81 -13.31 11.16
C ARG A 140 -12.04 -12.42 11.38
N VAL A 141 -11.88 -11.37 12.18
CA VAL A 141 -12.98 -10.50 12.60
C VAL A 141 -13.26 -9.37 11.58
N ALA A 142 -12.22 -8.79 10.98
CA ALA A 142 -12.34 -7.65 10.08
C ALA A 142 -13.32 -7.86 8.90
N PRO A 143 -13.30 -8.99 8.15
CA PRO A 143 -14.25 -9.22 7.06
C PRO A 143 -15.69 -9.25 7.55
N TRP A 144 -15.95 -9.86 8.70
CA TRP A 144 -17.28 -9.92 9.30
C TRP A 144 -17.81 -8.54 9.71
N LEU A 145 -16.92 -7.68 10.26
CA LEU A 145 -17.27 -6.32 10.66
C LEU A 145 -17.51 -5.39 9.47
N THR A 146 -16.81 -5.58 8.35
CA THR A 146 -16.79 -4.62 7.25
C THR A 146 -17.66 -5.00 6.06
N ARG A 147 -17.79 -6.28 5.71
CA ARG A 147 -18.55 -6.76 4.55
C ARG A 147 -19.97 -6.20 4.39
N PRO A 148 -20.76 -5.99 5.47
CA PRO A 148 -22.08 -5.41 5.32
C PRO A 148 -22.09 -3.96 4.82
N PHE A 149 -20.96 -3.27 4.91
CA PHE A 149 -20.85 -1.83 4.64
C PHE A 149 -19.91 -1.51 3.47
N VAL A 150 -18.94 -2.38 3.22
CA VAL A 150 -17.82 -2.14 2.33
C VAL A 150 -17.55 -3.38 1.50
N SER A 151 -17.63 -3.26 0.19
CA SER A 151 -17.21 -4.31 -0.74
C SER A 151 -16.65 -3.72 -2.04
N VAL A 152 -15.58 -4.34 -2.54
CA VAL A 152 -15.07 -4.08 -3.89
C VAL A 152 -15.20 -5.39 -4.66
N ALA A 153 -15.88 -5.35 -5.79
CA ALA A 153 -16.12 -6.56 -6.58
C ALA A 153 -14.79 -7.20 -7.01
N GLY A 154 -14.69 -8.51 -6.82
CA GLY A 154 -13.49 -9.28 -7.14
C GLY A 154 -12.39 -9.25 -6.06
N VAL A 155 -12.53 -8.44 -5.00
CA VAL A 155 -11.55 -8.35 -3.90
C VAL A 155 -12.08 -9.03 -2.64
N ARG A 156 -11.36 -10.05 -2.16
CA ARG A 156 -11.70 -10.80 -0.94
C ARG A 156 -11.03 -10.23 0.32
N ASP A 157 -9.77 -9.77 0.17
CA ASP A 157 -8.97 -9.19 1.27
C ASP A 157 -8.59 -7.72 0.95
N PRO A 158 -9.43 -6.74 1.34
CA PRO A 158 -9.16 -5.33 1.11
C PRO A 158 -8.24 -4.68 2.17
N PHE A 159 -7.68 -5.45 3.11
CA PHE A 159 -6.97 -4.91 4.26
C PHE A 159 -5.45 -4.77 4.04
N GLY A 160 -4.88 -5.52 3.09
CA GLY A 160 -3.45 -5.48 2.77
C GLY A 160 -3.00 -4.11 2.25
N ALA A 161 -1.73 -3.77 2.50
CA ALA A 161 -1.14 -2.52 2.01
C ALA A 161 -0.57 -2.66 0.61
N LEU A 162 0.01 -3.82 0.28
CA LEU A 162 0.65 -4.03 -1.02
C LEU A 162 -0.38 -3.98 -2.14
N ARG A 163 -0.28 -2.92 -2.92
CA ARG A 163 -1.17 -2.67 -4.06
C ARG A 163 -0.46 -1.89 -5.13
N LEU A 164 -0.87 -2.15 -6.36
CA LEU A 164 -0.46 -1.37 -7.51
C LEU A 164 -1.68 -0.62 -8.04
N TYR A 165 -1.52 0.68 -8.29
CA TYR A 165 -2.52 1.56 -8.90
C TYR A 165 -1.93 2.18 -10.16
N ARG A 166 -2.65 2.15 -11.28
CA ARG A 166 -2.31 2.99 -12.44
C ARG A 166 -2.36 4.46 -12.02
N VAL A 167 -1.35 5.24 -12.40
CA VAL A 167 -1.29 6.63 -11.96
C VAL A 167 -2.50 7.45 -12.42
N SER A 168 -3.10 7.11 -13.58
CA SER A 168 -4.34 7.79 -14.02
C SER A 168 -5.48 7.64 -13.02
N VAL A 169 -5.62 6.48 -12.37
CA VAL A 169 -6.64 6.26 -11.32
C VAL A 169 -6.41 7.18 -10.13
N ILE A 170 -5.16 7.24 -9.65
CA ILE A 170 -4.79 8.16 -8.54
C ILE A 170 -4.99 9.62 -8.94
N ARG A 171 -4.64 9.99 -10.17
CA ARG A 171 -4.81 11.36 -10.69
C ARG A 171 -6.28 11.76 -10.80
N ASP A 172 -7.14 10.86 -11.25
CA ASP A 172 -8.56 11.12 -11.34
C ASP A 172 -9.19 11.23 -9.93
N LEU A 173 -8.75 10.40 -8.98
CA LEU A 173 -9.13 10.55 -7.58
C LEU A 173 -8.65 11.89 -6.97
N ILE A 174 -7.41 12.32 -7.26
CA ILE A 174 -6.90 13.63 -6.83
C ILE A 174 -7.76 14.77 -7.39
N LYS A 175 -8.15 14.70 -8.66
CA LYS A 175 -9.00 15.72 -9.28
C LYS A 175 -10.38 15.79 -8.63
N GLU A 176 -10.96 14.65 -8.27
CA GLU A 176 -12.26 14.59 -7.58
C GLU A 176 -12.19 15.19 -6.17
N LEU A 177 -11.15 14.87 -5.42
CA LEU A 177 -11.03 15.25 -4.02
C LEU A 177 -10.36 16.61 -3.80
N GLY A 178 -9.62 17.14 -4.79
CA GLY A 178 -8.84 18.37 -4.63
C GLY A 178 -7.84 18.27 -3.49
N ASP A 179 -7.95 19.19 -2.53
CA ASP A 179 -7.07 19.25 -1.35
C ASP A 179 -7.49 18.29 -0.23
N THR A 180 -8.64 17.63 -0.36
CA THR A 180 -9.07 16.60 0.61
C THR A 180 -8.14 15.39 0.53
N PRO A 181 -7.73 14.80 1.68
CA PRO A 181 -6.89 13.61 1.68
C PRO A 181 -7.48 12.45 0.88
N LEU A 182 -6.64 11.75 0.11
CA LEU A 182 -7.02 10.59 -0.72
C LEU A 182 -7.54 9.42 0.12
N LEU A 183 -7.08 9.32 1.35
CA LEU A 183 -7.48 8.28 2.30
C LEU A 183 -7.52 8.85 3.71
N GLN A 184 -8.31 8.22 4.55
CA GLN A 184 -8.50 8.58 5.96
C GLN A 184 -8.45 7.34 6.84
N GLY A 185 -8.32 7.56 8.15
CA GLY A 185 -8.21 6.49 9.13
C GLY A 185 -6.77 6.03 9.33
N GLU A 186 -6.62 4.94 10.04
CA GLU A 186 -5.31 4.39 10.41
C GLU A 186 -5.18 2.93 9.98
N GLY A 187 -3.96 2.48 9.75
CA GLY A 187 -3.64 1.09 9.48
C GLY A 187 -4.53 0.47 8.38
N TRP A 188 -5.26 -0.57 8.72
CA TRP A 188 -6.09 -1.31 7.77
C TRP A 188 -7.27 -0.50 7.23
N ALA A 189 -7.83 0.41 8.04
CA ALA A 189 -8.93 1.27 7.58
C ALA A 189 -8.47 2.22 6.47
N ALA A 190 -7.28 2.79 6.59
CA ALA A 190 -6.69 3.64 5.55
C ALA A 190 -6.48 2.87 4.23
N ASN A 191 -6.00 1.61 4.30
CA ASN A 191 -5.85 0.78 3.12
C ASN A 191 -7.19 0.51 2.42
N VAL A 192 -8.23 0.22 3.19
CA VAL A 192 -9.57 -0.01 2.66
C VAL A 192 -10.13 1.28 2.05
N ASP A 193 -9.96 2.43 2.71
CA ASP A 193 -10.48 3.72 2.22
C ASP A 193 -9.86 4.12 0.88
N LEU A 194 -8.53 4.00 0.75
CA LEU A 194 -7.87 4.28 -0.54
C LEU A 194 -8.40 3.39 -1.66
N LEU A 195 -8.57 2.08 -1.39
CA LEU A 195 -9.11 1.16 -2.40
C LEU A 195 -10.53 1.53 -2.80
N LEU A 196 -11.41 1.82 -1.83
CA LEU A 196 -12.80 2.18 -2.09
C LEU A 196 -12.94 3.47 -2.90
N ARG A 197 -12.10 4.47 -2.62
CA ARG A 197 -12.10 5.73 -3.33
C ARG A 197 -11.48 5.63 -4.72
N ALA A 198 -10.45 4.80 -4.88
CA ALA A 198 -9.78 4.59 -6.16
C ALA A 198 -10.57 3.68 -7.12
N ALA A 199 -11.30 2.70 -6.59
CA ALA A 199 -11.99 1.69 -7.39
C ALA A 199 -12.99 2.24 -8.42
N PRO A 200 -13.77 3.31 -8.18
CA PRO A 200 -14.67 3.91 -9.19
C PRO A 200 -13.95 4.45 -10.43
N HIS A 201 -12.67 4.81 -10.29
CA HIS A 201 -11.84 5.34 -11.38
C HIS A 201 -11.11 4.23 -12.17
N ALA A 202 -11.21 2.98 -11.71
CA ALA A 202 -10.59 1.82 -12.36
C ALA A 202 -11.58 1.11 -13.27
N ARG A 203 -11.15 0.73 -14.47
CA ARG A 203 -11.91 -0.13 -15.38
C ARG A 203 -11.75 -1.61 -15.03
N ARG A 204 -10.56 -2.01 -14.61
CA ARG A 204 -10.22 -3.39 -14.30
C ARG A 204 -9.43 -3.48 -13.00
N ILE A 205 -9.99 -4.24 -12.07
CA ILE A 205 -9.35 -4.56 -10.78
C ILE A 205 -9.04 -6.06 -10.80
N GLU A 206 -7.79 -6.40 -10.52
CA GLU A 206 -7.32 -7.78 -10.40
C GLU A 206 -6.74 -8.04 -9.02
N THR A 207 -6.74 -9.29 -8.64
CA THR A 207 -6.13 -9.75 -7.40
C THR A 207 -5.02 -10.75 -7.69
N VAL A 208 -4.05 -10.82 -6.80
CA VAL A 208 -2.99 -11.83 -6.80
C VAL A 208 -2.79 -12.32 -5.38
N GLU A 209 -2.75 -13.64 -5.19
CA GLU A 209 -2.55 -14.22 -3.87
C GLU A 209 -1.06 -14.30 -3.55
N LEU A 210 -0.63 -13.60 -2.50
CA LEU A 210 0.75 -13.49 -2.08
C LEU A 210 0.87 -13.73 -0.58
N ALA A 211 1.80 -14.60 -0.19
CA ALA A 211 2.03 -14.93 1.21
C ALA A 211 2.94 -13.88 1.88
N PRO A 212 2.46 -13.15 2.88
CA PRO A 212 3.30 -12.23 3.65
C PRO A 212 4.30 -13.01 4.52
N ARG A 213 5.46 -12.40 4.77
CA ARG A 213 6.53 -12.96 5.58
C ARG A 213 6.60 -12.24 6.94
N TYR A 214 5.96 -12.79 7.94
CA TYR A 214 6.02 -12.25 9.31
C TYR A 214 7.27 -12.69 10.08
N ASP A 215 7.96 -13.73 9.62
CA ASP A 215 9.16 -14.27 10.22
C ASP A 215 10.43 -13.43 10.01
N VAL A 216 10.43 -12.58 8.98
CA VAL A 216 11.56 -11.66 8.70
C VAL A 216 11.38 -10.27 9.33
N ARG A 217 10.28 -10.05 10.00
CA ARG A 217 9.97 -8.79 10.66
C ARG A 217 10.79 -8.64 11.93
N SER A 218 11.59 -7.59 12.02
CA SER A 218 12.48 -7.38 13.15
C SER A 218 11.82 -6.71 14.37
N ARG A 219 10.61 -6.19 14.23
CA ARG A 219 9.86 -5.57 15.32
C ARG A 219 8.51 -6.25 15.58
N GLU A 220 7.99 -6.04 16.78
CA GLU A 220 6.64 -6.48 17.13
C GLU A 220 5.57 -5.80 16.26
N THR A 221 4.43 -6.47 16.13
CA THR A 221 3.32 -5.90 15.37
C THR A 221 2.74 -4.68 16.09
N ARG A 222 2.46 -3.62 15.32
CA ARG A 222 1.71 -2.44 15.82
C ARG A 222 0.21 -2.68 15.84
N VAL A 223 -0.26 -3.81 15.30
CA VAL A 223 -1.68 -4.17 15.29
C VAL A 223 -2.18 -4.42 16.70
N ARG A 224 -3.19 -3.66 17.11
CA ARG A 224 -3.92 -3.82 18.37
C ARG A 224 -5.33 -4.31 18.05
N THR A 225 -5.58 -5.60 18.25
CA THR A 225 -6.80 -6.28 17.78
C THR A 225 -8.09 -5.51 18.04
N TRP A 226 -8.30 -5.06 19.28
CA TRP A 226 -9.57 -4.43 19.66
C TRP A 226 -9.68 -2.97 19.20
N SER A 227 -8.63 -2.17 19.31
CA SER A 227 -8.64 -0.78 18.82
C SER A 227 -8.78 -0.73 17.31
N ASP A 228 -8.07 -1.60 16.59
CA ASP A 228 -8.11 -1.64 15.13
C ASP A 228 -9.43 -2.21 14.62
N ALA A 229 -10.00 -3.22 15.30
CA ALA A 229 -11.34 -3.73 15.00
C ALA A 229 -12.42 -2.63 15.19
N LEU A 230 -12.32 -1.85 16.26
CA LEU A 230 -13.24 -0.73 16.50
C LEU A 230 -13.06 0.39 15.47
N ALA A 231 -11.81 0.72 15.11
CA ALA A 231 -11.49 1.69 14.06
C ALA A 231 -12.07 1.26 12.71
N LEU A 232 -11.90 -0.02 12.34
CA LEU A 232 -12.49 -0.60 11.13
C LEU A 232 -14.02 -0.54 11.15
N LEU A 233 -14.66 -0.85 12.28
CA LEU A 233 -16.12 -0.79 12.40
C LEU A 233 -16.65 0.64 12.28
N ARG A 234 -15.99 1.61 12.93
CA ARG A 234 -16.33 3.04 12.80
C ARG A 234 -16.20 3.52 11.39
N PHE A 235 -15.07 3.18 10.74
CA PHE A 235 -14.82 3.48 9.34
C PHE A 235 -15.90 2.87 8.44
N ALA A 236 -16.17 1.57 8.58
CA ALA A 236 -17.16 0.86 7.76
C ALA A 236 -18.56 1.45 7.88
N ARG A 237 -18.98 1.85 9.09
CA ARG A 237 -20.27 2.56 9.31
C ARG A 237 -20.31 3.92 8.63
N GLY A 238 -19.21 4.68 8.64
CA GLY A 238 -19.09 5.96 7.94
C GLY A 238 -19.04 5.82 6.42
N ALA A 239 -18.56 4.68 5.93
CA ALA A 239 -18.46 4.36 4.51
C ALA A 239 -19.73 3.69 3.92
N ARG A 240 -20.84 3.66 4.65
CA ARG A 240 -22.12 3.10 4.19
C ARG A 240 -22.50 3.63 2.81
N GLY A 241 -22.76 2.70 1.87
CA GLY A 241 -23.11 3.03 0.49
C GLY A 241 -21.94 3.18 -0.49
N ARG A 242 -20.68 3.07 -0.04
CA ARG A 242 -19.49 3.09 -0.90
C ARG A 242 -19.12 1.69 -1.44
N SER A 243 -20.07 0.78 -1.59
CA SER A 243 -19.78 -0.48 -2.26
C SER A 243 -19.59 -0.24 -3.76
N VAL A 244 -18.42 -0.60 -4.27
CA VAL A 244 -18.10 -0.46 -5.70
C VAL A 244 -18.42 -1.78 -6.38
N ARG A 245 -19.46 -1.79 -7.22
CA ARG A 245 -19.72 -2.90 -8.15
C ARG A 245 -18.69 -2.83 -9.28
N ALA A 246 -18.20 -3.99 -9.74
CA ALA A 246 -17.34 -4.03 -10.91
C ALA A 246 -17.99 -3.25 -12.05
N ALA A 247 -17.23 -2.40 -12.73
CA ALA A 247 -17.66 -1.89 -14.02
C ALA A 247 -17.97 -3.10 -14.90
N ARG A 248 -19.18 -3.16 -15.48
CA ARG A 248 -19.52 -4.24 -16.42
C ARG A 248 -18.53 -4.17 -17.57
N ALA A 249 -17.86 -5.30 -17.82
CA ALA A 249 -17.01 -5.50 -18.98
C ALA A 249 -17.79 -5.30 -20.28
#